data_7d052e22e05fd86e4a85b2e6979ad997
#
_entry.id   7d052e22e05fd86e4a85b2e6979ad997
#
_cell.length_a   1.000
_cell.length_b   1.000
_cell.length_c   1.000
_cell.angle_alpha   90.00
_cell.angle_beta   90.00
_cell.angle_gamma   90.00
#
_symmetry.space_group_name_H-M   'P 1'
#
loop_
_entity.id
_entity.type
_entity.pdbx_description
1 polymer ?
#
loop_
_entity_poly.entity_id
_entity_poly.type
_entity_poly.pdbx_seq_one_letter_code
_entity_poly.pdbx_strand_id
1 'polypeptide(L)'
;MASFNKILLVGNLISSPELRYTSTGTPILNFGLACNRKFKQGDELKDEVLFVDCVEFGKTAESHAQAIDKGYQVLVEGRLQQRRWESEDGQKHSKHEVVVEKLVYLTRKEVP
;
A
#
# COMPACT_ATOMS: atom_id res chain seq x y z
N MET A 1 -13.54 -22.00 -13.79
CA MET A 1 -13.90 -20.60 -13.57
C MET A 1 -12.66 -19.71 -13.71
N ALA A 2 -12.74 -18.68 -14.52
CA ALA A 2 -11.65 -17.73 -14.67
C ALA A 2 -11.81 -16.60 -13.64
N SER A 3 -10.69 -16.14 -13.09
CA SER A 3 -10.69 -15.00 -12.18
C SER A 3 -9.48 -14.12 -12.46
N PHE A 4 -9.63 -12.85 -12.14
CA PHE A 4 -8.57 -11.88 -12.34
C PHE A 4 -8.60 -10.87 -11.19
N ASN A 5 -7.42 -10.58 -10.64
CA ASN A 5 -7.31 -9.66 -9.51
C ASN A 5 -6.03 -8.83 -9.69
N LYS A 6 -6.21 -7.59 -10.12
CA LYS A 6 -5.12 -6.67 -10.38
C LYS A 6 -5.49 -5.27 -9.93
N ILE A 7 -4.57 -4.61 -9.26
CA ILE A 7 -4.79 -3.24 -8.82
C ILE A 7 -3.56 -2.40 -9.20
N LEU A 8 -3.81 -1.18 -9.60
CA LEU A 8 -2.76 -0.22 -9.98
C LEU A 8 -3.10 1.11 -9.36
N LEU A 9 -2.24 1.62 -8.49
CA LEU A 9 -2.47 2.84 -7.74
C LEU A 9 -1.27 3.77 -7.81
N VAL A 10 -1.54 5.06 -7.90
CA VAL A 10 -0.55 6.11 -7.67
C VAL A 10 -1.01 6.90 -6.47
N GLY A 11 -0.15 7.03 -5.48
CA GLY A 11 -0.49 7.77 -4.27
C GLY A 11 0.73 8.19 -3.49
N ASN A 12 0.48 8.88 -2.40
CA ASN A 12 1.53 9.35 -1.50
C ASN A 12 1.49 8.56 -0.20
N LEU A 13 2.65 8.23 0.35
CA LEU A 13 2.73 7.57 1.66
C LEU A 13 2.20 8.51 2.73
N ILE A 14 1.29 8.01 3.57
CA ILE A 14 0.69 8.80 4.66
C ILE A 14 1.55 8.81 5.91
N SER A 15 2.50 7.88 6.02
CA SER A 15 3.42 7.78 7.14
C SER A 15 4.67 7.04 6.70
N SER A 16 5.70 7.03 7.55
CA SER A 16 6.90 6.23 7.27
C SER A 16 6.55 4.75 7.17
N PRO A 17 7.12 4.02 6.20
CA PRO A 17 6.85 2.59 6.08
C PRO A 17 7.41 1.82 7.27
N GLU A 18 6.75 0.72 7.61
CA GLU A 18 7.15 -0.12 8.73
C GLU A 18 7.66 -1.46 8.22
N LEU A 19 8.94 -1.75 8.51
CA LEU A 19 9.57 -3.01 8.13
C LEU A 19 9.63 -3.93 9.34
N ARG A 20 9.19 -5.16 9.15
CA ARG A 20 9.27 -6.19 10.18
C ARG A 20 9.57 -7.53 9.53
N TYR A 21 9.83 -8.54 10.34
CA TYR A 21 10.22 -9.87 9.87
C TYR A 21 9.29 -10.92 10.49
N THR A 22 8.99 -11.95 9.70
CA THR A 22 8.28 -13.12 10.23
C THR A 22 9.21 -13.94 11.13
N SER A 23 8.65 -14.92 11.83
CA SER A 23 9.44 -15.84 12.66
C SER A 23 10.45 -16.62 11.85
N THR A 24 10.24 -16.78 10.55
CA THR A 24 11.17 -17.47 9.64
C THR A 24 12.13 -16.51 8.94
N GLY A 25 12.08 -15.21 9.27
CA GLY A 25 13.00 -14.22 8.74
C GLY A 25 12.59 -13.55 7.43
N THR A 26 11.34 -13.74 6.98
CA THR A 26 10.85 -13.10 5.77
C THR A 26 10.53 -11.62 6.04
N PRO A 27 11.11 -10.68 5.28
CA PRO A 27 10.79 -9.26 5.45
C PRO A 27 9.37 -8.95 5.02
N ILE A 28 8.70 -8.10 5.79
CA ILE A 28 7.36 -7.59 5.48
C ILE A 28 7.37 -6.09 5.62
N LEU A 29 7.00 -5.38 4.55
CA LEU A 29 6.89 -3.93 4.54
C LEU A 29 5.42 -3.54 4.52
N ASN A 30 5.01 -2.72 5.49
CA ASN A 30 3.66 -2.19 5.56
C ASN A 30 3.69 -0.68 5.38
N PHE A 31 2.82 -0.16 4.53
CA PHE A 31 2.67 1.28 4.36
C PHE A 31 1.26 1.62 3.89
N GLY A 32 0.84 2.84 4.20
CA GLY A 32 -0.45 3.36 3.77
C GLY A 32 -0.27 4.36 2.64
N LEU A 33 -1.20 4.35 1.70
CA LEU A 33 -1.24 5.30 0.59
C LEU A 33 -2.49 6.15 0.65
N ALA A 34 -2.34 7.42 0.27
CA ALA A 34 -3.45 8.32 -0.01
C ALA A 34 -3.47 8.56 -1.51
N CYS A 35 -4.55 8.15 -2.16
CA CYS A 35 -4.75 8.32 -3.60
C CYS A 35 -5.84 9.36 -3.80
N ASN A 36 -5.50 10.48 -4.41
CA ASN A 36 -6.42 11.58 -4.61
C ASN A 36 -7.06 11.52 -5.99
N ARG A 37 -8.33 11.83 -6.05
CA ARG A 37 -9.08 11.91 -7.30
C ARG A 37 -9.89 13.21 -7.31
N LYS A 38 -9.82 13.92 -8.43
CA LYS A 38 -10.66 15.09 -8.67
C LYS A 38 -11.71 14.74 -9.70
N PHE A 39 -12.95 15.16 -9.48
CA PHE A 39 -14.03 14.89 -10.40
C PHE A 39 -15.05 16.02 -10.39
N LYS A 40 -15.81 16.15 -11.48
CA LYS A 40 -16.89 17.11 -11.59
C LYS A 40 -18.20 16.43 -11.24
N GLN A 41 -18.99 17.11 -10.41
CA GLN A 41 -20.38 16.72 -10.15
C GLN A 41 -21.24 17.95 -10.43
N GLY A 42 -21.94 17.96 -11.58
CA GLY A 42 -22.58 19.15 -12.07
C GLY A 42 -21.54 20.20 -12.45
N ASP A 43 -21.64 21.40 -11.89
CA ASP A 43 -20.68 22.49 -12.10
C ASP A 43 -19.62 22.56 -11.02
N GLU A 44 -19.69 21.66 -10.02
CA GLU A 44 -18.75 21.68 -8.89
C GLU A 44 -17.59 20.70 -9.12
N LEU A 45 -16.39 21.18 -8.79
CA LEU A 45 -15.20 20.34 -8.75
C LEU A 45 -15.06 19.76 -7.33
N LYS A 46 -15.00 18.45 -7.23
CA LYS A 46 -14.91 17.76 -5.94
C LYS A 46 -13.64 16.93 -5.85
N ASP A 47 -13.15 16.76 -4.62
CA ASP A 47 -12.00 15.93 -4.31
C ASP A 47 -12.44 14.71 -3.54
N GLU A 48 -11.80 13.58 -3.82
CA GLU A 48 -12.01 12.33 -3.12
C GLU A 48 -10.64 11.72 -2.80
N VAL A 49 -10.49 11.22 -1.58
CA VAL A 49 -9.24 10.59 -1.14
C VAL A 49 -9.53 9.14 -0.79
N LEU A 50 -8.78 8.24 -1.41
CA LEU A 50 -8.78 6.83 -1.06
C LEU A 50 -7.58 6.55 -0.18
N PHE A 51 -7.83 6.01 1.02
CA PHE A 51 -6.77 5.51 1.90
C PHE A 51 -6.74 3.99 1.78
N VAL A 52 -5.57 3.45 1.52
CA VAL A 52 -5.43 2.02 1.34
C VAL A 52 -4.12 1.54 1.98
N ASP A 53 -4.20 0.38 2.63
CA ASP A 53 -3.02 -0.26 3.22
C ASP A 53 -2.38 -1.19 2.23
N CYS A 54 -1.06 -1.14 2.16
CA CYS A 54 -0.25 -1.97 1.28
C CYS A 54 0.71 -2.82 2.09
N VAL A 55 0.98 -4.02 1.61
CA VAL A 55 1.91 -4.95 2.22
C VAL A 55 2.80 -5.57 1.14
N GLU A 56 4.10 -5.60 1.38
CA GLU A 56 5.06 -6.21 0.47
C GLU A 56 5.86 -7.26 1.21
N PHE A 57 6.07 -8.42 0.59
CA PHE A 57 6.80 -9.54 1.19
C PHE A 57 8.10 -9.80 0.41
N GLY A 58 9.13 -10.21 1.12
CA GLY A 58 10.35 -10.70 0.51
C GLY A 58 11.47 -9.67 0.44
N LYS A 59 12.55 -10.01 -0.27
CA LYS A 59 13.77 -9.20 -0.31
C LYS A 59 13.58 -7.77 -0.80
N THR A 60 12.67 -7.56 -1.74
CA THR A 60 12.39 -6.22 -2.26
C THR A 60 11.82 -5.30 -1.18
N ALA A 61 11.16 -5.87 -0.17
CA ALA A 61 10.62 -5.11 0.95
C ALA A 61 11.71 -4.37 1.71
N GLU A 62 12.86 -5.02 1.93
CA GLU A 62 14.00 -4.39 2.62
C GLU A 62 14.56 -3.20 1.82
N SER A 63 14.72 -3.38 0.51
CA SER A 63 15.22 -2.31 -0.36
C SER A 63 14.26 -1.14 -0.39
N HIS A 64 12.97 -1.41 -0.51
CA HIS A 64 11.95 -0.37 -0.56
C HIS A 64 11.80 0.36 0.77
N ALA A 65 11.99 -0.33 1.89
CA ALA A 65 11.92 0.29 3.21
C ALA A 65 12.91 1.43 3.38
N GLN A 66 14.05 1.35 2.73
CA GLN A 66 15.10 2.37 2.80
C GLN A 66 14.92 3.47 1.75
N ALA A 67 14.12 3.21 0.71
CA ALA A 67 14.00 4.09 -0.45
C ALA A 67 12.77 5.00 -0.39
N ILE A 68 11.77 4.68 0.42
CA ILE A 68 10.52 5.44 0.50
C ILE A 68 10.30 5.97 1.90
N ASP A 69 9.55 7.07 1.99
CA ASP A 69 9.24 7.68 3.27
C ASP A 69 7.91 8.44 3.17
N LYS A 70 7.45 8.96 4.30
CA LYS A 70 6.23 9.76 4.39
C LYS A 70 6.24 10.86 3.32
N GLY A 71 5.15 10.98 2.60
CA GLY A 71 4.96 12.01 1.58
C GLY A 71 5.50 11.63 0.20
N TYR A 72 6.28 10.56 0.08
CA TYR A 72 6.79 10.12 -1.22
C TYR A 72 5.65 9.63 -2.09
N GLN A 73 5.71 9.95 -3.37
CA GLN A 73 4.76 9.46 -4.36
C GLN A 73 5.29 8.19 -4.99
N VAL A 74 4.45 7.18 -5.04
CA VAL A 74 4.81 5.87 -5.61
C VAL A 74 3.68 5.36 -6.49
N LEU A 75 4.04 4.49 -7.44
CA LEU A 75 3.10 3.68 -8.18
C LEU A 75 3.20 2.27 -7.65
N VAL A 76 2.06 1.69 -7.28
CA VAL A 76 1.97 0.34 -6.76
C VAL A 76 1.15 -0.51 -7.71
N GLU A 77 1.70 -1.64 -8.12
CA GLU A 77 1.00 -2.66 -8.88
C GLU A 77 0.93 -3.91 -8.03
N GLY A 78 -0.24 -4.48 -7.91
CA GLY A 78 -0.43 -5.66 -7.09
C GLY A 78 -1.81 -6.25 -7.21
N ARG A 79 -2.24 -6.93 -6.16
CA ARG A 79 -3.56 -7.54 -6.09
C ARG A 79 -4.23 -7.17 -4.78
N LEU A 80 -5.55 -7.17 -4.77
CA LEU A 80 -6.32 -6.94 -3.57
C LEU A 80 -6.48 -8.27 -2.82
N GLN A 81 -6.22 -8.24 -1.53
CA GLN A 81 -6.33 -9.41 -0.67
C GLN A 81 -7.26 -9.10 0.50
N GLN A 82 -8.05 -10.07 0.88
CA GLN A 82 -8.82 -9.98 2.11
C GLN A 82 -8.15 -10.87 3.15
N ARG A 83 -7.70 -10.26 4.23
CA ARG A 83 -7.10 -10.96 5.36
C ARG A 83 -8.12 -11.12 6.46
N ARG A 84 -8.25 -12.33 6.98
CA ARG A 84 -9.16 -12.64 8.08
C ARG A 84 -8.37 -13.19 9.26
N TRP A 85 -8.74 -12.75 10.45
CA TRP A 85 -8.11 -13.25 11.67
C TRP A 85 -9.10 -13.19 12.83
N GLU A 86 -8.77 -13.89 13.91
CA GLU A 86 -9.54 -13.90 15.13
C GLU A 86 -8.69 -13.32 16.26
N SER A 87 -9.23 -12.38 17.01
CA SER A 87 -8.55 -11.78 18.15
C SER A 87 -8.70 -12.70 19.38
N GLU A 88 -7.91 -12.41 20.42
CA GLU A 88 -7.90 -13.22 21.65
C GLU A 88 -9.26 -13.28 22.34
N ASP A 89 -10.09 -12.26 22.17
CA ASP A 89 -11.44 -12.21 22.72
C ASP A 89 -12.47 -13.00 21.89
N GLY A 90 -12.02 -13.71 20.85
CA GLY A 90 -12.87 -14.52 19.99
C GLY A 90 -13.58 -13.75 18.87
N GLN A 91 -13.32 -12.46 18.74
CA GLN A 91 -13.92 -11.67 17.68
C GLN A 91 -13.22 -11.91 16.34
N LYS A 92 -14.04 -12.05 15.30
CA LYS A 92 -13.54 -12.25 13.93
C LYS A 92 -13.38 -10.89 13.26
N HIS A 93 -12.23 -10.73 12.60
CA HIS A 93 -11.89 -9.49 11.89
C HIS A 93 -11.56 -9.78 10.44
N SER A 94 -11.77 -8.78 9.59
CA SER A 94 -11.31 -8.86 8.21
C SER A 94 -10.81 -7.49 7.77
N LYS A 95 -9.91 -7.50 6.80
CA LYS A 95 -9.32 -6.29 6.26
C LYS A 95 -8.94 -6.52 4.81
N HIS A 96 -9.24 -5.53 3.97
CA HIS A 96 -8.78 -5.53 2.57
C HIS A 96 -7.48 -4.74 2.49
N GLU A 97 -6.50 -5.30 1.80
CA GLU A 97 -5.20 -4.63 1.62
C GLU A 97 -4.62 -5.00 0.26
N VAL A 98 -3.71 -4.18 -0.22
CA VAL A 98 -3.02 -4.43 -1.50
C VAL A 98 -1.73 -5.17 -1.22
N VAL A 99 -1.57 -6.33 -1.84
CA VAL A 99 -0.29 -7.05 -1.83
C VAL A 99 0.53 -6.51 -2.99
N VAL A 100 1.66 -5.88 -2.66
CA VAL A 100 2.51 -5.21 -3.64
C VAL A 100 3.33 -6.23 -4.41
N GLU A 101 3.21 -6.21 -5.73
CA GLU A 101 4.01 -7.04 -6.63
C GLU A 101 5.11 -6.22 -7.30
N LYS A 102 4.84 -4.93 -7.54
CA LYS A 102 5.80 -4.00 -8.12
C LYS A 102 5.59 -2.61 -7.54
N LEU A 103 6.68 -1.93 -7.23
CA LEU A 103 6.65 -0.57 -6.71
C LEU A 103 7.61 0.29 -7.52
N VAL A 104 7.12 1.43 -8.00
CA VAL A 104 7.91 2.39 -8.76
C VAL A 104 7.96 3.70 -8.00
N TYR A 105 9.16 4.22 -7.79
CA TYR A 105 9.35 5.49 -7.11
C TYR A 105 9.07 6.64 -8.08
N LEU A 106 8.13 7.51 -7.72
CA LEU A 106 7.82 8.72 -8.50
C LEU A 106 8.41 9.95 -7.85
N THR A 107 8.72 9.88 -6.56
CA THR A 107 9.51 10.89 -5.86
C THR A 107 10.93 10.38 -5.76
N ARG A 108 11.88 11.18 -6.19
CA ARG A 108 13.30 10.83 -6.06
C ARG A 108 13.88 11.51 -4.84
N LYS A 109 14.73 10.77 -4.13
CA LYS A 109 15.47 11.32 -3.01
C LYS A 109 16.49 12.32 -3.57
N GLU A 110 16.45 13.56 -3.09
CA GLU A 110 17.44 14.55 -3.50
C GLU A 110 18.81 14.15 -2.96
N VAL A 111 19.81 14.22 -3.84
CA VAL A 111 21.19 14.01 -3.45
C VAL A 111 21.76 15.40 -3.14
N PRO A 112 22.23 15.66 -1.89
CA PRO A 112 22.81 16.95 -1.55
C PRO A 112 24.11 17.24 -2.31
#